data_9e89a50b0655cb7797c17e65f0fd2ab9
#
_entry.id   9e89a50b0655cb7797c17e65f0fd2ab9
#
_cell.length_a   1.000
_cell.length_b   1.000
_cell.length_c   1.000
_cell.angle_alpha   90.00
_cell.angle_beta   90.00
_cell.angle_gamma   90.00
#
_symmetry.space_group_name_H-M   'P 1'
#
loop_
_entity.id
_entity.type
_entity.pdbx_description
1 polymer ?
#
loop_
_entity_poly.entity_id
_entity_poly.type
_entity_poly.pdbx_seq_one_letter_code
_entity_poly.pdbx_strand_id
1 'polypeptide(L)'
;MNFKSLLLCTFIGLSSLAQAETVHVATAGSLKTLVDTTGRVIDNLTLTGTVNRSDLRYLRNHVKQLNLKDVTIAEETVGKVLYPDNVMPDSVFIGDKVLANVVLPASIAEIGKCAFKEVRGAAFTVDFSNCKHLQLIRANAFSESSLQEANLAGLTALQLIDAYAFYWTDIKSISLEGCSSLIMLGERAFCNDYFVTSVNLKGCTSLQTVGNRAFLNLAKQSGDAGTLDFSETAIESFDASSLQSTKIKTVIFPATLKTLGDKVLNLSKVTNMKFLGSVPPKVGAQWMMASALKHVKITVPAGAVAAYAAAFKLSGEDAKNLTDTNGATLGIDGVTTPAISAQKRYNMSGQRVGRDYKGLVIVNGKKVVK
;
A
#
# COMPACT_ATOMS: atom_id res chain seq x y z
N MET A 1 -28.93 52.70 19.17
CA MET A 1 -27.96 52.32 20.24
C MET A 1 -27.33 51.02 19.85
N ASN A 2 -26.05 51.08 19.42
CA ASN A 2 -25.30 49.93 18.95
C ASN A 2 -24.63 49.25 20.13
N PHE A 3 -24.96 47.99 20.43
CA PHE A 3 -24.20 47.16 21.33
C PHE A 3 -23.18 46.38 20.54
N LYS A 4 -21.94 46.88 20.48
CA LYS A 4 -20.76 46.06 20.13
C LYS A 4 -20.40 45.22 21.35
N SER A 5 -20.64 43.94 21.29
CA SER A 5 -20.15 42.99 22.28
C SER A 5 -18.63 42.81 22.08
N LEU A 6 -17.85 43.55 22.84
CA LEU A 6 -16.41 43.43 22.95
C LEU A 6 -16.12 42.30 23.97
N LEU A 7 -15.78 41.10 23.48
CA LEU A 7 -15.27 40.03 24.36
C LEU A 7 -13.80 40.32 24.67
N LEU A 8 -13.56 40.92 25.82
CA LEU A 8 -12.25 41.24 26.36
C LEU A 8 -11.64 39.94 26.94
N CYS A 9 -10.73 39.29 26.23
CA CYS A 9 -9.89 38.20 26.78
C CYS A 9 -8.84 38.81 27.70
N THR A 10 -9.04 38.71 29.01
CA THR A 10 -8.02 39.02 30.02
C THR A 10 -6.94 37.97 30.02
N PHE A 11 -5.72 38.34 29.65
CA PHE A 11 -4.52 37.56 29.82
C PHE A 11 -4.16 37.48 31.33
N ILE A 12 -4.30 36.29 31.93
CA ILE A 12 -3.63 35.92 33.17
C ILE A 12 -2.60 34.87 32.82
N GLY A 13 -1.33 35.19 32.94
CA GLY A 13 -0.24 34.27 32.73
C GLY A 13 -0.27 33.16 33.78
N LEU A 14 -0.39 31.91 33.30
CA LEU A 14 -0.08 30.70 34.07
C LEU A 14 0.27 29.59 33.09
N SER A 15 1.42 28.92 33.35
CA SER A 15 1.93 27.65 32.85
C SER A 15 1.15 26.98 31.69
N SER A 16 1.84 26.77 30.56
CA SER A 16 1.38 26.20 29.31
C SER A 16 0.70 24.82 29.44
N LEU A 17 -0.56 24.80 29.73
CA LEU A 17 -1.44 23.77 29.20
C LEU A 17 -1.66 24.16 27.73
N ALA A 18 -1.31 23.27 26.79
CA ALA A 18 -1.55 23.47 25.38
C ALA A 18 -3.04 23.75 25.14
N GLN A 19 -3.42 25.01 24.98
CA GLN A 19 -4.82 25.41 24.87
C GLN A 19 -5.27 25.15 23.44
N ALA A 20 -6.28 24.30 23.24
CA ALA A 20 -6.90 24.08 21.95
C ALA A 20 -7.65 25.34 21.53
N GLU A 21 -7.30 25.91 20.41
CA GLU A 21 -8.02 27.06 19.82
C GLU A 21 -9.06 26.53 18.84
N THR A 22 -10.32 27.00 18.98
CA THR A 22 -11.39 26.70 18.02
C THR A 22 -11.82 28.01 17.34
N VAL A 23 -11.76 28.01 16.02
CA VAL A 23 -12.09 29.20 15.21
C VAL A 23 -13.12 28.83 14.15
N HIS A 24 -14.21 29.62 14.12
CA HIS A 24 -15.22 29.51 13.08
C HIS A 24 -14.92 30.49 11.95
N VAL A 25 -14.71 29.98 10.75
CA VAL A 25 -14.45 30.76 9.54
C VAL A 25 -15.78 30.91 8.77
N ALA A 26 -16.48 31.98 8.97
CA ALA A 26 -17.78 32.23 8.31
C ALA A 26 -17.65 32.52 6.82
N THR A 27 -16.51 33.11 6.41
CA THR A 27 -16.26 33.49 5.01
C THR A 27 -14.85 33.03 4.62
N ALA A 28 -14.74 32.25 3.55
CA ALA A 28 -13.47 31.81 3.00
C ALA A 28 -12.54 33.00 2.70
N GLY A 29 -11.25 32.85 3.01
CA GLY A 29 -10.25 33.93 2.86
C GLY A 29 -10.12 34.87 4.05
N SER A 30 -10.93 34.68 5.11
CA SER A 30 -10.92 35.58 6.28
C SER A 30 -10.08 35.11 7.46
N LEU A 31 -9.47 33.89 7.43
CA LEU A 31 -8.80 33.29 8.56
C LEU A 31 -7.69 34.17 9.12
N LYS A 32 -6.93 34.86 8.27
CA LYS A 32 -5.84 35.76 8.68
C LYS A 32 -6.32 36.89 9.61
N THR A 33 -7.60 37.27 9.55
CA THR A 33 -8.18 38.29 10.45
C THR A 33 -8.67 37.71 11.77
N LEU A 34 -8.82 36.37 11.85
CA LEU A 34 -9.36 35.67 13.01
C LEU A 34 -8.27 35.03 13.86
N VAL A 35 -7.14 34.65 13.25
CA VAL A 35 -6.02 33.97 13.89
C VAL A 35 -4.74 34.75 13.68
N ASP A 36 -4.10 35.15 14.78
CA ASP A 36 -2.78 35.76 14.71
C ASP A 36 -1.69 34.68 14.86
N THR A 37 -0.87 34.53 13.83
CA THR A 37 0.29 33.60 13.81
C THR A 37 1.61 34.34 14.01
N THR A 38 1.61 35.65 14.26
CA THR A 38 2.82 36.47 14.34
C THR A 38 3.70 36.02 15.50
N GLY A 39 4.90 35.53 15.16
CA GLY A 39 5.91 35.12 16.14
C GLY A 39 5.53 33.91 17.02
N ARG A 40 4.48 33.17 16.69
CA ARG A 40 4.04 32.00 17.46
C ARG A 40 3.74 30.78 16.60
N VAL A 41 3.78 29.63 17.24
CA VAL A 41 3.25 28.36 16.75
C VAL A 41 2.06 27.98 17.61
N ILE A 42 0.94 27.65 16.98
CA ILE A 42 -0.27 27.19 17.65
C ILE A 42 -0.17 25.68 17.85
N ASP A 43 -0.29 25.20 19.09
CA ASP A 43 -0.16 23.77 19.36
C ASP A 43 -1.36 22.96 18.82
N ASN A 44 -2.60 23.45 19.03
CA ASN A 44 -3.82 22.78 18.59
C ASN A 44 -4.81 23.81 18.02
N LEU A 45 -5.13 23.66 16.73
CA LEU A 45 -6.12 24.50 16.06
C LEU A 45 -7.24 23.66 15.48
N THR A 46 -8.48 23.94 15.87
CA THR A 46 -9.68 23.38 15.25
C THR A 46 -10.37 24.48 14.45
N LEU A 47 -10.56 24.23 13.18
CA LEU A 47 -11.35 25.09 12.31
C LEU A 47 -12.73 24.50 12.04
N THR A 48 -13.72 25.37 11.90
CA THR A 48 -15.06 25.05 11.43
C THR A 48 -15.51 26.08 10.41
N GLY A 49 -16.56 25.77 9.63
CA GLY A 49 -17.07 26.68 8.61
C GLY A 49 -16.37 26.52 7.26
N THR A 50 -16.09 27.59 6.56
CA THR A 50 -15.61 27.57 5.17
C THR A 50 -14.24 28.21 5.06
N VAL A 51 -13.26 27.46 4.54
CA VAL A 51 -11.90 27.92 4.27
C VAL A 51 -11.57 27.78 2.79
N ASN A 52 -10.54 28.47 2.33
CA ASN A 52 -9.99 28.26 1.00
C ASN A 52 -8.46 28.00 1.07
N ARG A 53 -7.83 27.90 -0.09
CA ARG A 53 -6.38 27.70 -0.20
C ARG A 53 -5.58 28.77 0.54
N SER A 54 -5.94 30.02 0.42
CA SER A 54 -5.24 31.14 1.07
C SER A 54 -5.30 31.05 2.59
N ASP A 55 -6.44 30.64 3.15
CA ASP A 55 -6.59 30.38 4.58
C ASP A 55 -5.68 29.25 5.05
N LEU A 56 -5.71 28.10 4.37
CA LEU A 56 -4.91 26.96 4.73
C LEU A 56 -3.41 27.24 4.58
N ARG A 57 -3.00 27.96 3.53
CA ARG A 57 -1.61 28.33 3.31
C ARG A 57 -1.09 29.31 4.36
N TYR A 58 -1.94 30.13 4.92
CA TYR A 58 -1.61 31.04 6.02
C TYR A 58 -1.15 30.30 7.28
N LEU A 59 -1.66 29.07 7.50
CA LEU A 59 -1.32 28.23 8.65
C LEU A 59 0.04 27.51 8.52
N ARG A 60 0.62 27.49 7.33
CA ARG A 60 1.87 26.75 7.08
C ARG A 60 3.01 27.24 7.98
N ASN A 61 3.68 26.33 8.66
CA ASN A 61 4.71 26.53 9.69
C ASN A 61 4.21 27.23 10.97
N HIS A 62 2.90 27.31 11.19
CA HIS A 62 2.34 27.99 12.35
C HIS A 62 1.44 27.12 13.22
N VAL A 63 1.13 25.89 12.80
CA VAL A 63 0.23 24.98 13.54
C VAL A 63 0.83 23.60 13.63
N LYS A 64 0.85 23.00 14.86
CA LYS A 64 1.32 21.63 15.06
C LYS A 64 0.22 20.59 14.82
N GLN A 65 -0.96 20.82 15.38
CA GLN A 65 -2.10 19.90 15.22
C GLN A 65 -3.28 20.68 14.62
N LEU A 66 -3.70 20.29 13.43
CA LEU A 66 -4.73 20.96 12.67
C LEU A 66 -5.95 20.05 12.48
N ASN A 67 -7.08 20.42 13.06
CA ASN A 67 -8.34 19.73 12.88
C ASN A 67 -9.25 20.49 11.90
N LEU A 68 -9.49 19.86 10.75
CA LEU A 68 -10.34 20.37 9.67
C LEU A 68 -11.60 19.52 9.49
N LYS A 69 -11.93 18.63 10.41
CA LYS A 69 -13.02 17.66 10.26
C LYS A 69 -14.34 18.29 9.81
N ASP A 70 -14.69 19.42 10.41
CA ASP A 70 -15.97 20.13 10.19
C ASP A 70 -15.81 21.38 9.30
N VAL A 71 -14.83 21.33 8.40
CA VAL A 71 -14.52 22.39 7.44
C VAL A 71 -15.01 22.02 6.05
N THR A 72 -15.56 22.99 5.33
CA THR A 72 -15.72 22.93 3.87
C THR A 72 -14.59 23.72 3.22
N ILE A 73 -13.86 23.09 2.29
CA ILE A 73 -12.87 23.80 1.47
C ILE A 73 -13.59 24.37 0.26
N ALA A 74 -13.64 25.69 0.17
CA ALA A 74 -14.24 26.38 -0.97
C ALA A 74 -13.22 26.55 -2.11
N GLU A 75 -13.73 26.66 -3.33
CA GLU A 75 -12.90 27.01 -4.48
C GLU A 75 -12.24 28.39 -4.30
N GLU A 76 -11.09 28.57 -4.91
CA GLU A 76 -10.38 29.84 -4.96
C GLU A 76 -9.67 30.01 -6.28
N THR A 77 -9.78 31.16 -6.92
CA THR A 77 -8.97 31.52 -8.08
C THR A 77 -7.82 32.44 -7.66
N VAL A 78 -6.59 31.98 -7.88
CA VAL A 78 -5.39 32.78 -7.61
C VAL A 78 -4.67 33.05 -8.93
N GLY A 79 -4.72 34.28 -9.39
CA GLY A 79 -4.24 34.64 -10.71
C GLY A 79 -5.09 34.00 -11.81
N LYS A 80 -4.49 33.02 -12.54
CA LYS A 80 -5.19 32.24 -13.59
C LYS A 80 -5.46 30.80 -13.19
N VAL A 81 -5.16 30.42 -11.93
CA VAL A 81 -5.27 29.05 -11.44
C VAL A 81 -6.51 28.94 -10.55
N LEU A 82 -7.43 28.04 -10.93
CA LEU A 82 -8.56 27.64 -10.10
C LEU A 82 -8.12 26.50 -9.18
N TYR A 83 -8.36 26.65 -7.88
CA TYR A 83 -8.26 25.60 -6.86
C TYR A 83 -9.70 25.19 -6.54
N PRO A 84 -10.11 23.95 -6.90
CA PRO A 84 -11.50 23.51 -6.76
C PRO A 84 -11.94 23.37 -5.28
N ASP A 85 -13.23 23.33 -5.06
CA ASP A 85 -13.82 22.99 -3.77
C ASP A 85 -13.57 21.53 -3.37
N ASN A 86 -13.66 21.26 -2.07
CA ASN A 86 -13.42 19.93 -1.47
C ASN A 86 -12.10 19.25 -1.89
N VAL A 87 -11.11 20.03 -2.31
CA VAL A 87 -9.77 19.58 -2.64
C VAL A 87 -8.77 20.17 -1.65
N MET A 88 -7.91 19.32 -1.04
CA MET A 88 -6.73 19.82 -0.35
C MET A 88 -5.81 20.45 -1.39
N PRO A 89 -5.58 21.78 -1.35
CA PRO A 89 -4.98 22.47 -2.48
C PRO A 89 -3.53 22.06 -2.75
N ASP A 90 -3.11 22.17 -4.00
CA ASP A 90 -1.74 21.90 -4.42
C ASP A 90 -0.72 22.69 -3.59
N SER A 91 0.29 21.99 -3.09
CA SER A 91 1.44 22.55 -2.37
C SER A 91 1.08 23.39 -1.14
N VAL A 92 -0.09 23.18 -0.53
CA VAL A 92 -0.60 24.01 0.56
C VAL A 92 0.31 23.97 1.78
N PHE A 93 0.79 22.78 2.18
CA PHE A 93 1.70 22.57 3.31
C PHE A 93 3.10 22.09 2.88
N ILE A 94 3.48 22.30 1.62
CA ILE A 94 4.80 21.87 1.12
C ILE A 94 5.93 22.42 2.00
N GLY A 95 6.82 21.53 2.47
CA GLY A 95 7.99 21.91 3.29
C GLY A 95 7.64 22.42 4.68
N ASP A 96 6.43 22.17 5.19
CA ASP A 96 6.05 22.54 6.56
C ASP A 96 6.91 21.76 7.57
N LYS A 97 7.51 22.50 8.51
CA LYS A 97 8.45 21.94 9.51
C LYS A 97 7.81 21.75 10.88
N VAL A 98 6.57 22.18 11.04
CA VAL A 98 5.89 22.28 12.32
C VAL A 98 4.70 21.31 12.41
N LEU A 99 3.97 21.13 11.30
CA LEU A 99 2.77 20.34 11.23
C LEU A 99 3.05 18.87 11.60
N ALA A 100 2.45 18.41 12.70
CA ALA A 100 2.62 17.06 13.23
C ALA A 100 1.36 16.20 13.11
N ASN A 101 0.18 16.81 13.05
CA ASN A 101 -1.08 16.07 12.83
C ASN A 101 -2.07 16.89 12.02
N VAL A 102 -2.79 16.21 11.12
CA VAL A 102 -3.94 16.78 10.40
C VAL A 102 -5.11 15.81 10.44
N VAL A 103 -6.28 16.30 10.88
CA VAL A 103 -7.56 15.64 10.66
C VAL A 103 -8.18 16.28 9.42
N LEU A 104 -8.40 15.49 8.37
CA LEU A 104 -8.90 15.98 7.10
C LEU A 104 -10.43 16.24 7.13
N PRO A 105 -10.95 17.14 6.27
CA PRO A 105 -12.40 17.36 6.13
C PRO A 105 -13.12 16.10 5.68
N ALA A 106 -14.32 15.88 6.22
CA ALA A 106 -15.16 14.75 5.81
C ALA A 106 -15.60 14.85 4.33
N SER A 107 -15.72 16.07 3.81
CA SER A 107 -16.12 16.34 2.42
C SER A 107 -14.98 16.19 1.40
N ILE A 108 -13.74 15.95 1.85
CA ILE A 108 -12.56 15.93 0.97
C ILE A 108 -12.71 14.89 -0.15
N ALA A 109 -12.56 15.33 -1.39
CA ALA A 109 -12.61 14.47 -2.58
C ALA A 109 -11.23 14.19 -3.16
N GLU A 110 -10.27 15.10 -2.94
CA GLU A 110 -8.94 14.99 -3.52
C GLU A 110 -7.87 15.58 -2.61
N ILE A 111 -6.70 14.93 -2.55
CA ILE A 111 -5.48 15.52 -2.00
C ILE A 111 -4.61 15.95 -3.17
N GLY A 112 -4.39 17.26 -3.30
CA GLY A 112 -3.71 17.89 -4.42
C GLY A 112 -2.22 17.55 -4.53
N LYS A 113 -1.63 17.92 -5.64
CA LYS A 113 -0.19 17.68 -5.92
C LYS A 113 0.68 18.35 -4.87
N CYS A 114 1.65 17.59 -4.35
CA CYS A 114 2.60 18.11 -3.36
C CYS A 114 1.95 18.73 -2.10
N ALA A 115 0.66 18.44 -1.79
CA ALA A 115 -0.07 19.10 -0.72
C ALA A 115 0.67 19.04 0.62
N PHE A 116 1.27 17.89 0.95
CA PHE A 116 2.07 17.64 2.15
C PHE A 116 3.49 17.20 1.85
N LYS A 117 3.99 17.51 0.64
CA LYS A 117 5.36 17.16 0.27
C LYS A 117 6.35 17.81 1.24
N GLU A 118 7.36 17.04 1.68
CA GLU A 118 8.41 17.51 2.58
C GLU A 118 7.90 18.08 3.93
N VAL A 119 6.72 17.65 4.40
CA VAL A 119 6.29 17.95 5.77
C VAL A 119 7.21 17.19 6.73
N ARG A 120 7.94 17.92 7.57
CA ARG A 120 8.98 17.39 8.45
C ARG A 120 8.71 17.67 9.93
N GLY A 121 7.46 17.92 10.30
CA GLY A 121 7.05 17.95 11.69
C GLY A 121 7.35 16.62 12.39
N ALA A 122 7.56 16.64 13.70
CA ALA A 122 7.86 15.43 14.46
C ALA A 122 6.70 14.44 14.36
N ALA A 123 6.97 13.21 13.85
CA ALA A 123 6.01 12.12 13.73
C ALA A 123 4.70 12.53 13.03
N PHE A 124 4.80 13.12 11.84
CA PHE A 124 3.63 13.59 11.09
C PHE A 124 2.61 12.46 10.85
N THR A 125 1.35 12.76 11.13
CA THR A 125 0.21 11.85 10.95
C THR A 125 -0.94 12.55 10.24
N VAL A 126 -1.73 11.77 9.49
CA VAL A 126 -2.95 12.25 8.83
C VAL A 126 -4.09 11.31 9.16
N ASP A 127 -5.18 11.84 9.68
CA ASP A 127 -6.40 11.08 9.92
C ASP A 127 -7.32 11.11 8.68
N PHE A 128 -7.45 9.95 8.04
CA PHE A 128 -8.30 9.70 6.88
C PHE A 128 -9.66 9.09 7.24
N SER A 129 -9.94 8.81 8.51
CA SER A 129 -11.08 7.98 8.95
C SER A 129 -12.45 8.51 8.48
N ASN A 130 -12.57 9.82 8.35
CA ASN A 130 -13.79 10.49 7.91
C ASN A 130 -13.85 10.77 6.40
N CYS A 131 -12.79 10.49 5.63
CA CYS A 131 -12.64 10.90 4.22
C CYS A 131 -13.37 9.96 3.25
N LYS A 132 -14.66 9.68 3.48
CA LYS A 132 -15.43 8.69 2.69
C LYS A 132 -15.64 9.08 1.23
N HIS A 133 -15.42 10.35 0.89
CA HIS A 133 -15.54 10.89 -0.46
C HIS A 133 -14.18 11.01 -1.18
N LEU A 134 -13.07 10.66 -0.51
CA LEU A 134 -11.73 10.78 -1.08
C LEU A 134 -11.58 9.81 -2.27
N GLN A 135 -11.36 10.38 -3.45
CA GLN A 135 -11.21 9.65 -4.70
C GLN A 135 -9.76 9.62 -5.20
N LEU A 136 -9.02 10.69 -4.96
CA LEU A 136 -7.71 10.88 -5.59
C LEU A 136 -6.67 11.36 -4.57
N ILE A 137 -5.53 10.68 -4.53
CA ILE A 137 -4.31 11.17 -3.89
C ILE A 137 -3.33 11.47 -5.02
N ARG A 138 -3.09 12.76 -5.30
CA ARG A 138 -2.33 13.22 -6.46
C ARG A 138 -0.82 13.05 -6.30
N ALA A 139 -0.12 13.26 -7.40
CA ALA A 139 1.31 13.08 -7.49
C ALA A 139 2.07 13.85 -6.40
N ASN A 140 3.03 13.16 -5.75
CA ASN A 140 3.87 13.70 -4.68
C ASN A 140 3.11 14.20 -3.44
N ALA A 141 1.85 13.84 -3.24
CA ALA A 141 1.02 14.42 -2.17
C ALA A 141 1.69 14.38 -0.79
N PHE A 142 2.37 13.30 -0.45
CA PHE A 142 3.09 13.10 0.82
C PHE A 142 4.58 12.80 0.61
N SER A 143 5.10 12.99 -0.60
CA SER A 143 6.49 12.66 -0.93
C SER A 143 7.48 13.33 0.03
N GLU A 144 8.49 12.57 0.47
CA GLU A 144 9.59 13.06 1.30
C GLU A 144 9.13 13.63 2.67
N SER A 145 7.95 13.25 3.14
CA SER A 145 7.43 13.67 4.45
C SER A 145 7.80 12.69 5.56
N SER A 146 7.71 13.14 6.82
CA SER A 146 7.85 12.29 8.00
C SER A 146 6.56 11.55 8.37
N LEU A 147 5.67 11.29 7.40
CA LEU A 147 4.41 10.57 7.60
C LEU A 147 4.69 9.17 8.18
N GLN A 148 4.02 8.83 9.30
CA GLN A 148 4.26 7.60 10.04
C GLN A 148 3.38 6.43 9.60
N GLU A 149 2.18 6.71 9.08
CA GLU A 149 1.20 5.69 8.69
C GLU A 149 0.42 6.12 7.44
N ALA A 150 0.15 5.17 6.56
CA ALA A 150 -0.78 5.31 5.44
C ALA A 150 -2.00 4.43 5.71
N ASN A 151 -2.86 4.83 6.66
CA ASN A 151 -4.09 4.12 6.97
C ASN A 151 -5.25 4.68 6.14
N LEU A 152 -5.48 4.08 4.98
CA LEU A 152 -6.54 4.42 4.03
C LEU A 152 -7.69 3.40 4.07
N ALA A 153 -7.77 2.59 5.11
CA ALA A 153 -8.75 1.52 5.22
C ALA A 153 -10.19 2.04 5.14
N GLY A 154 -11.02 1.35 4.37
CA GLY A 154 -12.43 1.68 4.20
C GLY A 154 -12.71 2.93 3.36
N LEU A 155 -11.74 3.46 2.62
CA LEU A 155 -11.94 4.52 1.63
C LEU A 155 -12.47 3.91 0.32
N THR A 156 -13.73 3.50 0.33
CA THR A 156 -14.34 2.78 -0.79
C THR A 156 -14.44 3.62 -2.07
N ALA A 157 -14.39 4.94 -1.99
CA ALA A 157 -14.40 5.84 -3.13
C ALA A 157 -13.01 6.07 -3.74
N LEU A 158 -11.91 5.68 -3.06
CA LEU A 158 -10.54 5.92 -3.51
C LEU A 158 -10.26 5.15 -4.81
N GLN A 159 -9.91 5.86 -5.87
CA GLN A 159 -9.68 5.31 -7.21
C GLN A 159 -8.20 5.30 -7.61
N LEU A 160 -7.45 6.30 -7.17
CA LEU A 160 -6.07 6.50 -7.59
C LEU A 160 -5.17 6.96 -6.43
N ILE A 161 -4.06 6.27 -6.28
CA ILE A 161 -2.87 6.76 -5.59
C ILE A 161 -1.84 7.03 -6.68
N ASP A 162 -1.60 8.30 -7.00
CA ASP A 162 -0.84 8.75 -8.17
C ASP A 162 0.69 8.64 -7.96
N ALA A 163 1.46 9.01 -8.97
CA ALA A 163 2.91 8.86 -8.98
C ALA A 163 3.58 9.56 -7.79
N TYR A 164 4.50 8.85 -7.12
CA TYR A 164 5.28 9.35 -5.98
C TYR A 164 4.44 9.77 -4.77
N ALA A 165 3.17 9.41 -4.66
CA ALA A 165 2.26 9.93 -3.64
C ALA A 165 2.81 9.80 -2.22
N PHE A 166 3.43 8.67 -1.89
CA PHE A 166 4.08 8.38 -0.60
C PHE A 166 5.58 8.09 -0.74
N TYR A 167 6.22 8.62 -1.80
CA TYR A 167 7.63 8.38 -2.07
C TYR A 167 8.52 8.86 -0.92
N TRP A 168 9.38 7.96 -0.42
CA TRP A 168 10.38 8.25 0.59
C TRP A 168 9.79 8.91 1.85
N THR A 169 8.86 8.23 2.46
CA THR A 169 8.24 8.59 3.74
C THR A 169 8.79 7.74 4.88
N ASP A 170 8.37 8.07 6.12
CA ASP A 170 8.71 7.30 7.31
C ASP A 170 7.61 6.29 7.70
N ILE A 171 6.72 5.92 6.76
CA ILE A 171 5.59 5.02 7.04
C ILE A 171 6.04 3.65 7.50
N LYS A 172 5.37 3.14 8.54
CA LYS A 172 5.59 1.82 9.14
C LYS A 172 4.56 0.80 8.72
N SER A 173 3.37 1.26 8.32
CA SER A 173 2.29 0.41 7.83
C SER A 173 1.53 1.07 6.68
N ILE A 174 1.09 0.23 5.73
CA ILE A 174 0.22 0.62 4.63
C ILE A 174 -1.05 -0.20 4.75
N SER A 175 -2.20 0.45 4.97
CA SER A 175 -3.50 -0.22 4.95
C SER A 175 -4.39 0.39 3.88
N LEU A 176 -4.73 -0.43 2.89
CA LEU A 176 -5.69 -0.15 1.82
C LEU A 176 -6.91 -1.07 1.95
N GLU A 177 -7.11 -1.68 3.13
CA GLU A 177 -8.19 -2.64 3.36
C GLU A 177 -9.55 -2.04 2.99
N GLY A 178 -10.29 -2.71 2.11
CA GLY A 178 -11.62 -2.27 1.67
C GLY A 178 -11.62 -1.09 0.70
N CYS A 179 -10.49 -0.69 0.12
CA CYS A 179 -10.45 0.30 -0.97
C CYS A 179 -10.94 -0.34 -2.28
N SER A 180 -12.22 -0.69 -2.33
CA SER A 180 -12.79 -1.51 -3.40
C SER A 180 -12.82 -0.83 -4.77
N SER A 181 -12.78 0.50 -4.84
CA SER A 181 -12.72 1.27 -6.09
C SER A 181 -11.29 1.61 -6.54
N LEU A 182 -10.26 1.24 -5.77
CA LEU A 182 -8.88 1.56 -6.12
C LEU A 182 -8.45 0.78 -7.38
N ILE A 183 -8.10 1.50 -8.44
CA ILE A 183 -7.77 0.95 -9.75
C ILE A 183 -6.25 0.83 -9.95
N MET A 184 -5.50 1.82 -9.45
CA MET A 184 -4.07 1.92 -9.74
C MET A 184 -3.27 2.47 -8.55
N LEU A 185 -2.11 1.84 -8.32
CA LEU A 185 -0.98 2.43 -7.61
C LEU A 185 0.00 2.96 -8.64
N GLY A 186 0.25 4.26 -8.64
CA GLY A 186 1.06 4.98 -9.63
C GLY A 186 2.55 4.63 -9.58
N GLU A 187 3.30 5.22 -10.51
CA GLU A 187 4.76 5.09 -10.53
C GLU A 187 5.35 5.53 -9.19
N ARG A 188 6.21 4.68 -8.59
CA ARG A 188 6.90 4.95 -7.32
C ARG A 188 6.00 5.39 -6.16
N ALA A 189 4.73 5.00 -6.15
CA ALA A 189 3.75 5.45 -5.16
C ALA A 189 4.21 5.21 -3.71
N PHE A 190 4.86 4.09 -3.41
CA PHE A 190 5.43 3.70 -2.12
C PHE A 190 6.92 3.33 -2.23
N CYS A 191 7.63 3.95 -3.15
CA CYS A 191 9.04 3.68 -3.39
C CYS A 191 9.91 4.30 -2.29
N ASN A 192 10.90 3.56 -1.81
CA ASN A 192 11.84 3.95 -0.75
C ASN A 192 11.19 4.11 0.64
N ASP A 193 10.05 3.49 0.88
CA ASP A 193 9.45 3.41 2.22
C ASP A 193 10.13 2.29 3.02
N TYR A 194 11.29 2.63 3.57
CA TYR A 194 12.25 1.68 4.13
C TYR A 194 11.78 1.02 5.43
N PHE A 195 10.86 1.64 6.16
CA PHE A 195 10.46 1.24 7.51
C PHE A 195 9.19 0.40 7.56
N VAL A 196 8.55 0.16 6.41
CA VAL A 196 7.30 -0.60 6.34
C VAL A 196 7.47 -2.01 6.92
N THR A 197 6.57 -2.39 7.82
CA THR A 197 6.49 -3.72 8.43
C THR A 197 5.26 -4.52 7.99
N SER A 198 4.25 -3.83 7.43
CA SER A 198 3.01 -4.48 6.98
C SER A 198 2.37 -3.73 5.82
N VAL A 199 1.77 -4.49 4.90
CA VAL A 199 0.94 -3.98 3.80
C VAL A 199 -0.35 -4.79 3.77
N ASN A 200 -1.50 -4.12 3.86
CA ASN A 200 -2.81 -4.76 3.80
C ASN A 200 -3.57 -4.25 2.56
N LEU A 201 -3.82 -5.16 1.61
CA LEU A 201 -4.54 -4.91 0.34
C LEU A 201 -5.88 -5.66 0.28
N LYS A 202 -6.34 -6.23 1.39
CA LYS A 202 -7.58 -7.00 1.45
C LYS A 202 -8.76 -6.16 0.96
N GLY A 203 -9.58 -6.70 0.08
CA GLY A 203 -10.75 -6.00 -0.46
C GLY A 203 -10.45 -4.94 -1.52
N CYS A 204 -9.20 -4.82 -2.03
CA CYS A 204 -8.87 -3.96 -3.17
C CYS A 204 -9.27 -4.62 -4.50
N THR A 205 -10.54 -4.96 -4.63
CA THR A 205 -11.05 -5.84 -5.71
C THR A 205 -10.97 -5.23 -7.12
N SER A 206 -10.86 -3.91 -7.22
CA SER A 206 -10.71 -3.20 -8.51
C SER A 206 -9.27 -2.88 -8.88
N LEU A 207 -8.28 -3.21 -8.02
CA LEU A 207 -6.89 -2.87 -8.27
C LEU A 207 -6.34 -3.68 -9.45
N GLN A 208 -6.04 -3.01 -10.57
CA GLN A 208 -5.60 -3.60 -11.82
C GLN A 208 -4.11 -3.41 -12.12
N THR A 209 -3.52 -2.33 -11.62
CA THR A 209 -2.16 -1.95 -11.97
C THR A 209 -1.32 -1.57 -10.75
N VAL A 210 -0.14 -2.17 -10.67
CA VAL A 210 0.96 -1.74 -9.79
C VAL A 210 2.05 -1.15 -10.67
N GLY A 211 2.18 0.17 -10.65
CA GLY A 211 3.02 0.94 -11.55
C GLY A 211 4.51 0.70 -11.40
N ASN A 212 5.28 1.29 -12.32
CA ASN A 212 6.73 1.19 -12.34
C ASN A 212 7.33 1.58 -10.99
N ARG A 213 8.15 0.71 -10.40
CA ARG A 213 8.82 0.92 -9.10
C ARG A 213 7.88 1.26 -7.92
N ALA A 214 6.58 0.91 -7.99
CA ALA A 214 5.60 1.30 -6.97
C ALA A 214 6.04 0.94 -5.54
N PHE A 215 6.64 -0.23 -5.33
CA PHE A 215 7.17 -0.72 -4.05
C PHE A 215 8.70 -0.95 -4.08
N LEU A 216 9.43 -0.25 -4.96
CA LEU A 216 10.90 -0.37 -5.01
C LEU A 216 11.51 -0.05 -3.65
N ASN A 217 12.41 -0.90 -3.15
CA ASN A 217 13.09 -0.76 -1.86
C ASN A 217 12.15 -0.76 -0.63
N LEU A 218 10.91 -1.21 -0.75
CA LEU A 218 9.99 -1.31 0.38
C LEU A 218 10.59 -2.19 1.50
N ALA A 219 10.39 -1.77 2.75
CA ALA A 219 10.83 -2.51 3.94
C ALA A 219 12.35 -2.72 4.08
N LYS A 220 13.18 -1.96 3.38
CA LYS A 220 14.63 -2.21 3.31
C LYS A 220 15.34 -2.13 4.67
N GLN A 221 14.81 -1.36 5.62
CA GLN A 221 15.37 -1.19 6.96
C GLN A 221 14.58 -1.90 8.05
N SER A 222 13.29 -2.18 7.85
CA SER A 222 12.47 -2.90 8.83
C SER A 222 12.81 -4.39 8.98
N GLY A 223 13.49 -4.96 8.00
CA GLY A 223 13.94 -6.36 8.03
C GLY A 223 12.96 -7.36 7.41
N ASP A 224 11.67 -7.24 7.64
CA ASP A 224 10.65 -8.15 7.12
C ASP A 224 9.27 -7.49 7.12
N ALA A 225 8.72 -7.24 5.94
CA ALA A 225 7.35 -6.76 5.79
C ALA A 225 6.32 -7.90 5.60
N GLY A 226 6.71 -9.15 5.90
CA GLY A 226 5.80 -10.29 5.88
C GLY A 226 5.35 -10.69 4.48
N THR A 227 4.04 -10.63 4.25
CA THR A 227 3.40 -11.06 3.01
C THR A 227 2.81 -9.88 2.27
N LEU A 228 3.08 -9.79 0.97
CA LEU A 228 2.28 -9.02 0.02
C LEU A 228 1.24 -9.94 -0.60
N ASP A 229 -0.01 -9.75 -0.22
CA ASP A 229 -1.12 -10.56 -0.70
C ASP A 229 -1.98 -9.77 -1.69
N PHE A 230 -1.91 -10.17 -2.96
CA PHE A 230 -2.71 -9.61 -4.05
C PHE A 230 -3.86 -10.54 -4.46
N SER A 231 -4.19 -11.55 -3.66
CA SER A 231 -5.15 -12.61 -4.03
C SER A 231 -6.55 -12.09 -4.36
N GLU A 232 -7.00 -11.02 -3.70
CA GLU A 232 -8.33 -10.42 -3.89
C GLU A 232 -8.33 -9.28 -4.91
N THR A 233 -7.21 -9.03 -5.59
CA THR A 233 -7.11 -7.94 -6.57
C THR A 233 -7.42 -8.39 -7.99
N ALA A 234 -7.72 -7.43 -8.87
CA ALA A 234 -7.91 -7.64 -10.31
C ALA A 234 -6.61 -7.39 -11.12
N ILE A 235 -5.43 -7.47 -10.47
CA ILE A 235 -4.16 -7.15 -11.13
C ILE A 235 -3.90 -8.10 -12.29
N GLU A 236 -3.72 -7.53 -13.47
CA GLU A 236 -3.31 -8.24 -14.69
C GLU A 236 -1.81 -8.08 -14.97
N SER A 237 -1.21 -6.98 -14.50
CA SER A 237 0.21 -6.70 -14.75
C SER A 237 0.90 -6.03 -13.58
N PHE A 238 2.15 -6.43 -13.36
CA PHE A 238 3.11 -5.67 -12.57
C PHE A 238 4.09 -5.00 -13.51
N ASP A 239 4.20 -3.68 -13.42
CA ASP A 239 5.14 -2.91 -14.24
C ASP A 239 6.60 -3.15 -13.82
N ALA A 240 7.53 -2.65 -14.63
CA ALA A 240 8.96 -2.88 -14.41
C ALA A 240 9.40 -2.42 -13.01
N SER A 241 10.21 -3.26 -12.36
CA SER A 241 10.80 -2.98 -11.05
C SER A 241 9.79 -2.73 -9.90
N SER A 242 8.51 -3.03 -10.09
CA SER A 242 7.45 -2.67 -9.13
C SER A 242 7.66 -3.23 -7.72
N LEU A 243 8.28 -4.39 -7.57
CA LEU A 243 8.63 -5.04 -6.30
C LEU A 243 10.16 -5.24 -6.16
N GLN A 244 10.97 -4.51 -6.92
CA GLN A 244 12.42 -4.67 -6.91
C GLN A 244 13.02 -4.29 -5.56
N SER A 245 14.04 -5.04 -5.12
CA SER A 245 14.80 -4.77 -3.89
C SER A 245 13.96 -4.71 -2.60
N THR A 246 12.75 -5.31 -2.59
CA THR A 246 11.92 -5.42 -1.38
C THR A 246 12.48 -6.44 -0.40
N LYS A 247 12.19 -6.25 0.90
CA LYS A 247 12.48 -7.26 1.94
C LYS A 247 11.24 -8.06 2.37
N ILE A 248 10.30 -8.21 1.47
CA ILE A 248 9.11 -9.05 1.64
C ILE A 248 9.52 -10.51 1.48
N LYS A 249 8.99 -11.40 2.32
CA LYS A 249 9.28 -12.84 2.26
C LYS A 249 8.32 -13.61 1.36
N THR A 250 7.05 -13.22 1.37
CA THR A 250 6.00 -13.94 0.64
C THR A 250 5.24 -13.00 -0.28
N VAL A 251 5.03 -13.43 -1.52
CA VAL A 251 4.13 -12.74 -2.46
C VAL A 251 3.07 -13.73 -2.94
N ILE A 252 1.79 -13.33 -2.85
CA ILE A 252 0.66 -14.08 -3.39
C ILE A 252 0.11 -13.30 -4.59
N PHE A 253 0.24 -13.89 -5.77
CA PHE A 253 -0.22 -13.29 -7.02
C PHE A 253 -1.65 -13.71 -7.35
N PRO A 254 -2.51 -12.79 -7.85
CA PRO A 254 -3.90 -13.06 -8.15
C PRO A 254 -4.06 -14.02 -9.35
N ALA A 255 -5.25 -14.60 -9.46
CA ALA A 255 -5.58 -15.48 -10.59
C ALA A 255 -5.65 -14.75 -11.94
N THR A 256 -5.86 -13.44 -11.92
CA THR A 256 -5.96 -12.55 -13.09
C THR A 256 -4.62 -12.20 -13.72
N LEU A 257 -3.49 -12.52 -13.06
CA LEU A 257 -2.15 -12.09 -13.46
C LEU A 257 -1.76 -12.63 -14.85
N LYS A 258 -1.43 -11.73 -15.78
CA LYS A 258 -0.99 -12.04 -17.16
C LYS A 258 0.49 -11.75 -17.39
N THR A 259 1.04 -10.72 -16.71
CA THR A 259 2.42 -10.28 -16.97
C THR A 259 3.17 -9.87 -15.70
N LEU A 260 4.44 -10.24 -15.62
CA LEU A 260 5.43 -9.69 -14.70
C LEU A 260 6.47 -8.94 -15.53
N GLY A 261 6.55 -7.63 -15.36
CA GLY A 261 7.46 -6.77 -16.11
C GLY A 261 8.94 -7.03 -15.81
N ASP A 262 9.81 -6.27 -16.45
CA ASP A 262 11.25 -6.37 -16.27
C ASP A 262 11.64 -6.08 -14.81
N LYS A 263 12.52 -6.90 -14.26
CA LYS A 263 13.12 -6.73 -12.91
C LYS A 263 12.11 -6.64 -11.75
N VAL A 264 10.87 -7.11 -11.92
CA VAL A 264 9.81 -6.98 -10.90
C VAL A 264 10.28 -7.41 -9.52
N LEU A 265 10.88 -8.59 -9.39
CA LEU A 265 11.39 -9.15 -8.13
C LEU A 265 12.92 -9.21 -8.08
N ASN A 266 13.61 -8.48 -8.96
CA ASN A 266 15.07 -8.49 -8.96
C ASN A 266 15.61 -7.90 -7.64
N LEU A 267 16.65 -8.52 -7.07
CA LEU A 267 17.25 -8.13 -5.79
C LEU A 267 16.29 -8.17 -4.58
N SER A 268 15.08 -8.73 -4.72
CA SER A 268 14.15 -8.91 -3.60
C SER A 268 14.61 -10.04 -2.67
N LYS A 269 14.07 -10.08 -1.45
CA LYS A 269 14.32 -11.12 -0.45
C LYS A 269 13.20 -12.16 -0.38
N VAL A 270 12.38 -12.26 -1.43
CA VAL A 270 11.27 -13.20 -1.52
C VAL A 270 11.80 -14.65 -1.44
N THR A 271 11.22 -15.40 -0.53
CA THR A 271 11.48 -16.83 -0.32
C THR A 271 10.29 -17.72 -0.69
N ASN A 272 9.09 -17.13 -0.76
CA ASN A 272 7.88 -17.85 -1.11
C ASN A 272 7.07 -17.06 -2.13
N MET A 273 6.60 -17.73 -3.16
CA MET A 273 5.64 -17.19 -4.13
C MET A 273 4.45 -18.15 -4.27
N LYS A 274 3.25 -17.60 -4.30
CA LYS A 274 2.04 -18.35 -4.61
C LYS A 274 1.35 -17.70 -5.79
N PHE A 275 1.10 -18.46 -6.85
CA PHE A 275 0.31 -18.05 -8.00
C PHE A 275 -1.06 -18.70 -7.93
N LEU A 276 -2.11 -17.92 -8.09
CA LEU A 276 -3.50 -18.43 -8.05
C LEU A 276 -4.05 -18.72 -9.45
N GLY A 277 -3.41 -18.21 -10.51
CA GLY A 277 -3.76 -18.51 -11.90
C GLY A 277 -3.24 -19.88 -12.35
N SER A 278 -4.04 -20.62 -13.09
CA SER A 278 -3.60 -21.90 -13.71
C SER A 278 -2.69 -21.70 -14.93
N VAL A 279 -2.72 -20.50 -15.53
CA VAL A 279 -1.86 -20.11 -16.65
C VAL A 279 -0.73 -19.24 -16.10
N PRO A 280 0.54 -19.60 -16.36
CA PRO A 280 1.66 -18.78 -15.89
C PRO A 280 1.70 -17.42 -16.59
N PRO A 281 2.10 -16.35 -15.87
CA PRO A 281 2.27 -15.04 -16.46
C PRO A 281 3.47 -15.02 -17.43
N LYS A 282 3.41 -14.15 -18.43
CA LYS A 282 4.59 -13.77 -19.19
C LYS A 282 5.56 -13.02 -18.29
N VAL A 283 6.84 -13.40 -18.34
CA VAL A 283 7.87 -12.76 -17.50
C VAL A 283 8.80 -11.92 -18.35
N GLY A 284 9.10 -10.72 -17.88
CA GLY A 284 10.03 -9.79 -18.48
C GLY A 284 11.49 -10.14 -18.23
N ALA A 285 12.39 -9.34 -18.78
CA ALA A 285 13.83 -9.53 -18.65
C ALA A 285 14.25 -9.41 -17.16
N GLN A 286 15.03 -10.41 -16.69
CA GLN A 286 15.54 -10.39 -15.31
C GLN A 286 14.44 -10.15 -14.24
N TRP A 287 13.19 -10.59 -14.49
CA TRP A 287 12.06 -10.37 -13.57
C TRP A 287 12.42 -10.80 -12.14
N MET A 288 13.25 -11.81 -11.99
CA MET A 288 13.93 -12.24 -10.78
C MET A 288 15.34 -12.72 -11.14
N MET A 289 16.28 -12.65 -10.22
CA MET A 289 17.62 -13.23 -10.43
C MET A 289 17.51 -14.75 -10.54
N ALA A 290 18.10 -15.34 -11.59
CA ALA A 290 18.05 -16.78 -11.82
C ALA A 290 18.60 -17.58 -10.64
N SER A 291 19.67 -17.11 -10.00
CA SER A 291 20.25 -17.72 -8.80
C SER A 291 19.29 -17.70 -7.60
N ALA A 292 18.48 -16.64 -7.45
CA ALA A 292 17.50 -16.55 -6.38
C ALA A 292 16.28 -17.44 -6.66
N LEU A 293 15.81 -17.48 -7.90
CA LEU A 293 14.62 -18.22 -8.32
C LEU A 293 14.71 -19.72 -7.95
N LYS A 294 15.90 -20.30 -8.05
CA LYS A 294 16.16 -21.70 -7.68
C LYS A 294 15.92 -22.03 -6.21
N HIS A 295 15.96 -21.03 -5.34
CA HIS A 295 15.80 -21.19 -3.89
C HIS A 295 14.43 -20.74 -3.39
N VAL A 296 13.60 -20.14 -4.25
CA VAL A 296 12.26 -19.68 -3.89
C VAL A 296 11.28 -20.84 -3.94
N LYS A 297 10.51 -21.02 -2.86
CA LYS A 297 9.39 -21.95 -2.85
C LYS A 297 8.25 -21.35 -3.68
N ILE A 298 7.85 -22.04 -4.75
CA ILE A 298 6.79 -21.60 -5.66
C ILE A 298 5.63 -22.57 -5.56
N THR A 299 4.45 -22.06 -5.23
CA THR A 299 3.21 -22.87 -5.20
C THR A 299 2.28 -22.38 -6.31
N VAL A 300 1.76 -23.31 -7.10
CA VAL A 300 0.88 -23.04 -8.24
C VAL A 300 -0.40 -23.88 -8.11
N PRO A 301 -1.46 -23.61 -8.87
CA PRO A 301 -2.67 -24.43 -8.88
C PRO A 301 -2.39 -25.90 -9.28
N ALA A 302 -3.29 -26.80 -8.87
CA ALA A 302 -3.22 -28.22 -9.18
C ALA A 302 -3.08 -28.45 -10.69
N GLY A 303 -2.08 -29.26 -11.09
CA GLY A 303 -1.81 -29.59 -12.47
C GLY A 303 -1.05 -28.52 -13.30
N ALA A 304 -0.72 -27.37 -12.71
CA ALA A 304 -0.05 -26.27 -13.43
C ALA A 304 1.49 -26.35 -13.39
N VAL A 305 2.09 -27.29 -12.63
CA VAL A 305 3.56 -27.36 -12.42
C VAL A 305 4.36 -27.36 -13.72
N ALA A 306 3.98 -28.17 -14.71
CA ALA A 306 4.73 -28.26 -15.97
C ALA A 306 4.68 -26.94 -16.77
N ALA A 307 3.53 -26.28 -16.82
CA ALA A 307 3.37 -25.00 -17.49
C ALA A 307 4.22 -23.91 -16.85
N TYR A 308 4.22 -23.83 -15.51
CA TYR A 308 5.04 -22.87 -14.77
C TYR A 308 6.53 -23.16 -14.86
N ALA A 309 6.94 -24.43 -14.82
CA ALA A 309 8.33 -24.80 -15.02
C ALA A 309 8.83 -24.35 -16.40
N ALA A 310 8.06 -24.58 -17.44
CA ALA A 310 8.39 -24.13 -18.80
C ALA A 310 8.48 -22.59 -18.91
N ALA A 311 7.49 -21.88 -18.37
CA ALA A 311 7.43 -20.41 -18.40
C ALA A 311 8.61 -19.76 -17.66
N PHE A 312 8.99 -20.32 -16.51
CA PHE A 312 10.10 -19.81 -15.67
C PHE A 312 11.46 -20.42 -16.00
N LYS A 313 11.52 -21.32 -17.01
CA LYS A 313 12.73 -22.03 -17.46
C LYS A 313 13.39 -22.83 -16.32
N LEU A 314 12.57 -23.48 -15.50
CA LEU A 314 13.02 -24.35 -14.42
C LEU A 314 13.00 -25.81 -14.88
N SER A 315 14.07 -26.55 -14.60
CA SER A 315 14.21 -27.97 -14.93
C SER A 315 15.08 -28.70 -13.91
N GLY A 316 14.92 -30.01 -13.78
CA GLY A 316 15.69 -30.84 -12.88
C GLY A 316 15.72 -30.29 -11.45
N GLU A 317 16.92 -30.16 -10.87
CA GLU A 317 17.12 -29.65 -9.51
C GLU A 317 16.61 -28.21 -9.31
N ASP A 318 16.63 -27.38 -10.36
CA ASP A 318 16.14 -26.00 -10.29
C ASP A 318 14.61 -25.92 -10.08
N ALA A 319 13.87 -26.97 -10.46
CA ALA A 319 12.43 -27.06 -10.31
C ALA A 319 11.96 -27.73 -9.00
N LYS A 320 12.86 -28.21 -8.14
CA LYS A 320 12.52 -28.95 -6.92
C LYS A 320 11.63 -28.19 -5.94
N ASN A 321 11.72 -26.87 -5.94
CA ASN A 321 10.95 -25.98 -5.08
C ASN A 321 9.60 -25.51 -5.70
N LEU A 322 9.29 -25.97 -6.93
CA LEU A 322 8.02 -25.71 -7.61
C LEU A 322 7.05 -26.85 -7.33
N THR A 323 5.96 -26.57 -6.66
CA THR A 323 4.93 -27.53 -6.27
C THR A 323 3.53 -27.00 -6.61
N ASP A 324 2.59 -27.89 -6.87
CA ASP A 324 1.19 -27.47 -6.90
C ASP A 324 0.53 -27.53 -5.51
N THR A 325 -0.73 -27.09 -5.43
CA THR A 325 -1.53 -27.09 -4.19
C THR A 325 -1.77 -28.50 -3.62
N ASN A 326 -1.57 -29.56 -4.41
CA ASN A 326 -1.65 -30.95 -3.99
C ASN A 326 -0.27 -31.54 -3.61
N GLY A 327 0.80 -30.73 -3.68
CA GLY A 327 2.17 -31.15 -3.41
C GLY A 327 2.81 -31.94 -4.55
N ALA A 328 2.25 -31.93 -5.77
CA ALA A 328 2.88 -32.51 -6.93
C ALA A 328 4.07 -31.64 -7.36
N THR A 329 5.15 -32.28 -7.82
CA THR A 329 6.40 -31.65 -8.30
C THR A 329 6.63 -32.02 -9.76
N LEU A 330 7.56 -31.34 -10.43
CA LEU A 330 8.06 -31.75 -11.74
C LEU A 330 8.89 -33.02 -11.57
N GLY A 331 8.52 -34.11 -12.29
CA GLY A 331 9.31 -35.34 -12.34
C GLY A 331 10.64 -35.13 -13.04
N ILE A 332 11.57 -36.08 -12.88
CA ILE A 332 12.93 -36.03 -13.45
C ILE A 332 12.91 -35.83 -14.98
N ASP A 333 11.86 -36.32 -15.65
CA ASP A 333 11.69 -36.21 -17.11
C ASP A 333 10.63 -35.12 -17.52
N GLY A 334 10.32 -34.16 -16.63
CA GLY A 334 9.32 -33.14 -16.89
C GLY A 334 7.86 -33.59 -16.69
N VAL A 335 7.65 -34.80 -16.18
CA VAL A 335 6.32 -35.34 -15.83
C VAL A 335 6.00 -35.01 -14.37
N THR A 336 4.81 -34.47 -14.10
CA THR A 336 4.35 -34.21 -12.71
C THR A 336 4.14 -35.55 -11.98
N THR A 337 4.79 -35.70 -10.81
CA THR A 337 4.54 -36.84 -9.93
C THR A 337 3.60 -36.42 -8.80
N PRO A 338 2.54 -37.21 -8.52
CA PRO A 338 1.66 -36.92 -7.39
C PRO A 338 2.40 -36.98 -6.06
N ALA A 339 1.99 -36.15 -5.10
CA ALA A 339 2.56 -36.17 -3.76
C ALA A 339 2.48 -37.56 -3.14
N ILE A 340 3.51 -37.94 -2.38
CA ILE A 340 3.68 -39.26 -1.76
C ILE A 340 2.49 -39.67 -0.86
N SER A 341 1.68 -38.69 -0.37
CA SER A 341 0.51 -38.93 0.47
C SER A 341 -0.65 -39.67 -0.22
N ALA A 342 -0.65 -39.73 -1.57
CA ALA A 342 -1.71 -40.34 -2.36
C ALA A 342 -1.35 -41.68 -3.01
N GLN A 343 -0.22 -42.27 -2.66
CA GLN A 343 0.23 -43.54 -3.29
C GLN A 343 -0.77 -44.66 -3.00
N LYS A 344 -1.44 -45.13 -4.05
CA LYS A 344 -2.27 -46.30 -3.98
C LYS A 344 -1.39 -47.54 -3.84
N ARG A 345 -1.66 -48.36 -2.85
CA ARG A 345 -0.96 -49.65 -2.57
C ARG A 345 -1.84 -50.79 -2.95
N TYR A 346 -1.29 -51.80 -3.58
CA TYR A 346 -1.99 -53.00 -3.97
C TYR A 346 -1.21 -54.22 -3.48
N ASN A 347 -1.93 -55.27 -3.01
CA ASN A 347 -1.32 -56.54 -2.74
C ASN A 347 -1.02 -57.28 -4.06
N MET A 348 -0.43 -58.46 -3.99
CA MET A 348 -0.06 -59.27 -5.17
C MET A 348 -1.30 -59.75 -5.95
N SER A 349 -2.49 -59.74 -5.35
CA SER A 349 -3.75 -60.08 -6.00
C SER A 349 -4.44 -58.86 -6.64
N GLY A 350 -3.79 -57.68 -6.67
CA GLY A 350 -4.32 -56.45 -7.26
C GLY A 350 -5.35 -55.69 -6.39
N GLN A 351 -5.58 -56.14 -5.17
CA GLN A 351 -6.51 -55.46 -4.26
C GLN A 351 -5.82 -54.25 -3.58
N ARG A 352 -6.53 -53.14 -3.46
CA ARG A 352 -6.02 -51.95 -2.77
C ARG A 352 -5.91 -52.20 -1.26
N VAL A 353 -4.73 -51.92 -0.67
CA VAL A 353 -4.46 -52.15 0.74
C VAL A 353 -4.02 -50.87 1.45
N GLY A 354 -4.32 -50.83 2.77
CA GLY A 354 -3.93 -49.69 3.64
C GLY A 354 -2.45 -49.64 3.97
N ARG A 355 -2.06 -48.60 4.72
CA ARG A 355 -0.67 -48.39 5.16
C ARG A 355 -0.13 -49.51 6.07
N ASP A 356 -1.04 -50.17 6.81
CA ASP A 356 -0.67 -51.15 7.85
C ASP A 356 -0.67 -52.60 7.34
N TYR A 357 -0.89 -52.80 6.04
CA TYR A 357 -0.85 -54.13 5.43
C TYR A 357 0.56 -54.69 5.50
N LYS A 358 0.73 -55.82 6.15
CA LYS A 358 2.00 -56.56 6.26
C LYS A 358 2.10 -57.55 5.10
N GLY A 359 3.17 -57.46 4.29
CA GLY A 359 3.40 -58.33 3.16
C GLY A 359 3.93 -57.60 1.93
N LEU A 360 4.01 -58.33 0.80
CA LEU A 360 4.50 -57.74 -0.45
C LEU A 360 3.42 -56.83 -1.05
N VAL A 361 3.71 -55.56 -1.25
CA VAL A 361 2.83 -54.59 -1.86
C VAL A 361 3.43 -54.00 -3.13
N ILE A 362 2.59 -53.63 -4.06
CA ILE A 362 2.95 -52.84 -5.24
C ILE A 362 2.66 -51.38 -4.97
N VAL A 363 3.64 -50.53 -5.04
CA VAL A 363 3.55 -49.08 -4.89
C VAL A 363 4.20 -48.45 -6.10
N ASN A 364 3.45 -47.69 -6.89
CA ASN A 364 3.95 -47.10 -8.13
C ASN A 364 4.64 -48.09 -9.07
N GLY A 365 4.09 -49.30 -9.24
CA GLY A 365 4.64 -50.35 -10.09
C GLY A 365 5.84 -51.08 -9.54
N LYS A 366 6.35 -50.75 -8.35
CA LYS A 366 7.49 -51.39 -7.69
C LYS A 366 7.00 -52.28 -6.53
N LYS A 367 7.62 -53.49 -6.41
CA LYS A 367 7.38 -54.39 -5.28
C LYS A 367 8.14 -53.90 -4.05
N VAL A 368 7.42 -53.75 -2.93
CA VAL A 368 7.96 -53.34 -1.63
C VAL A 368 7.46 -54.32 -0.57
N VAL A 369 8.38 -54.86 0.23
CA VAL A 369 8.09 -55.72 1.40
C VAL A 369 7.94 -54.81 2.63
N LYS A 370 6.92 -55.04 3.45
CA LYS A 370 6.72 -54.35 4.72
C LYS A 370 6.58 -55.35 5.86
#